data_54c09f88d37c6018c8427a6ad80074e9
#
_entry.id   54c09f88d37c6018c8427a6ad80074e9
#
_cell.length_a   1.000
_cell.length_b   1.000
_cell.length_c   1.000
_cell.angle_alpha   90.00
_cell.angle_beta   90.00
_cell.angle_gamma   90.00
#
_symmetry.space_group_name_H-M   'P 1'
#
loop_
_entity.id
_entity.type
_entity.pdbx_description
1 polymer ?
#
loop_
_entity_poly.entity_id
_entity_poly.type
_entity_poly.pdbx_seq_one_letter_code
_entity_poly.pdbx_strand_id
1 'polypeptide(L)'
;MKLFVPGRICLFGEHTDWAGGYRRMNPEVEKGYTIIAGTNQGLYAEVSPHPTALLFRSTLEDGTRMDPHELPMEPDALLAEAKEGGFFSYAAGVAYQVMTHYRVRGLEIDNYATDLPIRKGLSSSAAVCVLLARAFNRVYDLKMTRRGEMEWAYRGEVTTPSRCGRMDQGCAYGNRPIMMAFDGDAIDIRELNVP
;
A
#
# COMPACT_ATOMS: atom_id res chain seq x y z
N MET A 1 -11.24 14.61 2.12
CA MET A 1 -9.98 15.13 2.75
C MET A 1 -8.80 14.86 1.83
N LYS A 2 -7.71 15.64 1.95
CA LYS A 2 -6.52 15.46 1.10
C LYS A 2 -5.51 14.53 1.75
N LEU A 3 -4.96 13.62 0.95
CA LEU A 3 -3.94 12.67 1.34
C LEU A 3 -2.74 12.75 0.37
N PHE A 4 -1.56 12.45 0.90
CA PHE A 4 -0.35 12.22 0.14
C PHE A 4 0.29 10.90 0.58
N VAL A 5 0.73 10.11 -0.38
CA VAL A 5 1.51 8.89 -0.15
C VAL A 5 2.72 8.92 -1.08
N PRO A 6 3.95 8.92 -0.52
CA PRO A 6 5.16 8.90 -1.32
C PRO A 6 5.40 7.55 -1.99
N GLY A 7 6.24 7.53 -3.00
CA GLY A 7 6.95 6.32 -3.38
C GLY A 7 8.02 5.98 -2.35
N ARG A 8 8.78 4.91 -2.59
CA ARG A 8 9.93 4.56 -1.77
C ARG A 8 11.15 4.24 -2.63
N ILE A 9 12.33 4.51 -2.10
CA ILE A 9 13.59 3.97 -2.59
C ILE A 9 14.16 3.01 -1.56
N CYS A 10 14.77 1.92 -2.01
CA CYS A 10 15.56 1.04 -1.18
C CYS A 10 17.01 1.51 -1.23
N LEU A 11 17.56 1.85 -0.09
CA LEU A 11 18.95 2.27 0.03
C LEU A 11 19.87 1.06 0.23
N PHE A 12 19.41 0.09 1.04
CA PHE A 12 20.16 -1.12 1.36
C PHE A 12 19.21 -2.29 1.59
N GLY A 13 19.66 -3.50 1.24
CA GLY A 13 19.03 -4.77 1.64
C GLY A 13 17.84 -5.19 0.78
N GLU A 14 17.78 -4.75 -0.48
CA GLU A 14 16.73 -5.17 -1.41
C GLU A 14 16.61 -6.69 -1.50
N HIS A 15 15.37 -7.20 -1.54
CA HIS A 15 15.01 -8.63 -1.52
C HIS A 15 15.22 -9.37 -0.19
N THR A 16 15.77 -8.74 0.86
CA THR A 16 15.91 -9.40 2.16
C THR A 16 14.61 -9.45 2.96
N ASP A 17 13.62 -8.66 2.59
CA ASP A 17 12.30 -8.63 3.21
C ASP A 17 11.55 -9.96 3.06
N TRP A 18 11.51 -10.55 1.87
CA TRP A 18 10.91 -11.86 1.64
C TRP A 18 11.85 -13.00 2.06
N ALA A 19 13.19 -12.82 1.88
CA ALA A 19 14.17 -13.82 2.28
C ALA A 19 14.15 -14.07 3.80
N GLY A 20 14.07 -13.02 4.62
CA GLY A 20 13.94 -13.12 6.07
C GLY A 20 12.67 -13.86 6.53
N GLY A 21 11.65 -13.93 5.68
CA GLY A 21 10.43 -14.71 5.93
C GLY A 21 10.66 -16.22 6.00
N TYR A 22 11.71 -16.76 5.36
CA TYR A 22 12.05 -18.18 5.42
C TYR A 22 12.54 -18.65 6.80
N ARG A 23 12.87 -17.72 7.69
CA ARG A 23 13.20 -18.07 9.10
C ARG A 23 12.06 -18.80 9.82
N ARG A 24 10.82 -18.68 9.37
CA ARG A 24 9.71 -19.49 9.87
C ARG A 24 9.93 -21.00 9.71
N MET A 25 10.66 -21.38 8.65
CA MET A 25 10.90 -22.79 8.30
C MET A 25 12.33 -23.22 8.64
N ASN A 26 13.29 -22.30 8.63
CA ASN A 26 14.67 -22.60 8.98
C ASN A 26 15.29 -21.43 9.78
N PRO A 27 15.51 -21.61 11.09
CA PRO A 27 16.07 -20.58 11.97
C PRO A 27 17.54 -20.23 11.67
N GLU A 28 18.25 -21.04 10.91
CA GLU A 28 19.64 -20.75 10.49
C GLU A 28 19.70 -19.69 9.38
N VAL A 29 18.57 -19.42 8.68
CA VAL A 29 18.50 -18.31 7.74
C VAL A 29 18.68 -17.01 8.51
N GLU A 30 19.55 -16.13 8.05
CA GLU A 30 19.75 -14.82 8.67
C GLU A 30 18.51 -13.94 8.55
N LYS A 31 18.33 -13.00 9.49
CA LYS A 31 17.28 -11.98 9.40
C LYS A 31 17.49 -11.11 8.17
N GLY A 32 16.40 -10.74 7.53
CA GLY A 32 16.43 -9.73 6.49
C GLY A 32 16.51 -8.33 7.09
N TYR A 33 17.26 -7.44 6.45
CA TYR A 33 17.35 -6.03 6.85
C TYR A 33 17.25 -5.15 5.62
N THR A 34 16.39 -4.13 5.68
CA THR A 34 16.31 -3.10 4.66
C THR A 34 16.42 -1.72 5.27
N ILE A 35 17.00 -0.78 4.53
CA ILE A 35 16.89 0.65 4.81
C ILE A 35 16.21 1.27 3.61
N ILE A 36 15.07 1.88 3.85
CA ILE A 36 14.27 2.57 2.83
C ILE A 36 14.00 4.00 3.23
N ALA A 37 13.74 4.85 2.24
CA ALA A 37 13.24 6.20 2.45
C ALA A 37 12.08 6.49 1.50
N GLY A 38 11.11 7.26 1.94
CA GLY A 38 10.08 7.79 1.05
C GLY A 38 10.62 8.88 0.15
N THR A 39 10.06 8.97 -1.05
CA THR A 39 10.41 10.00 -2.03
C THR A 39 9.60 11.29 -1.80
N ASN A 40 10.02 12.40 -2.42
CA ASN A 40 9.20 13.60 -2.48
C ASN A 40 8.07 13.48 -3.51
N GLN A 41 8.20 12.54 -4.45
CA GLN A 41 7.19 12.18 -5.44
C GLN A 41 6.21 11.16 -4.84
N GLY A 42 4.96 11.19 -5.28
CA GLY A 42 3.94 10.29 -4.75
C GLY A 42 2.59 10.45 -5.43
N LEU A 43 1.59 9.99 -4.73
CA LEU A 43 0.19 10.06 -5.09
C LEU A 43 -0.51 11.12 -4.24
N TYR A 44 -1.22 12.04 -4.89
CA TYR A 44 -2.01 13.08 -4.25
C TYR A 44 -3.50 12.77 -4.49
N ALA A 45 -4.27 12.62 -3.43
CA ALA A 45 -5.67 12.26 -3.57
C ALA A 45 -6.59 13.07 -2.65
N GLU A 46 -7.81 13.31 -3.13
CA GLU A 46 -8.94 13.65 -2.29
C GLU A 46 -9.77 12.41 -2.03
N VAL A 47 -10.18 12.21 -0.77
CA VAL A 47 -10.95 11.04 -0.38
C VAL A 47 -12.18 11.43 0.42
N SER A 48 -13.28 10.71 0.18
CA SER A 48 -14.56 10.90 0.86
C SER A 48 -15.29 9.56 1.01
N PRO A 49 -16.24 9.44 1.96
CA PRO A 49 -17.06 8.23 2.05
C PRO A 49 -18.00 8.13 0.84
N HIS A 50 -18.21 6.90 0.37
CA HIS A 50 -19.25 6.56 -0.60
C HIS A 50 -20.26 5.59 0.03
N PRO A 51 -21.55 5.67 -0.28
CA PRO A 51 -22.54 4.85 0.41
C PRO A 51 -22.38 3.35 0.15
N THR A 52 -22.02 2.92 -1.06
CA THR A 52 -22.11 1.51 -1.49
C THR A 52 -20.98 1.03 -2.37
N ALA A 53 -20.11 1.91 -2.88
CA ALA A 53 -19.11 1.53 -3.88
C ALA A 53 -17.70 2.03 -3.52
N LEU A 54 -16.70 1.34 -4.06
CA LEU A 54 -15.35 1.86 -4.23
C LEU A 54 -15.29 2.57 -5.58
N LEU A 55 -15.22 3.89 -5.55
CA LEU A 55 -15.06 4.72 -6.74
C LEU A 55 -13.63 5.27 -6.77
N PHE A 56 -12.87 4.88 -7.78
CA PHE A 56 -11.47 5.28 -7.91
C PHE A 56 -11.21 5.98 -9.24
N ARG A 57 -10.73 7.22 -9.16
CA ARG A 57 -10.22 7.98 -10.31
C ARG A 57 -8.72 8.14 -10.17
N SER A 58 -7.99 7.90 -11.24
CA SER A 58 -6.53 8.06 -11.27
C SER A 58 -6.09 9.08 -12.28
N THR A 59 -5.01 9.77 -11.94
CA THR A 59 -4.25 10.62 -12.88
C THR A 59 -2.87 9.99 -13.04
N LEU A 60 -2.48 9.74 -14.28
CA LEU A 60 -1.16 9.19 -14.63
C LEU A 60 -0.06 10.25 -14.48
N GLU A 61 1.21 9.83 -14.56
CA GLU A 61 2.37 10.73 -14.42
C GLU A 61 2.44 11.81 -15.51
N ASP A 62 1.84 11.57 -16.67
CA ASP A 62 1.75 12.53 -17.78
C ASP A 62 0.55 13.51 -17.66
N GLY A 63 -0.20 13.42 -16.56
CA GLY A 63 -1.40 14.22 -16.32
C GLY A 63 -2.68 13.65 -16.94
N THR A 64 -2.62 12.55 -17.67
CA THR A 64 -3.81 11.91 -18.24
C THR A 64 -4.75 11.43 -17.13
N ARG A 65 -6.01 11.86 -17.17
CA ARG A 65 -7.07 11.39 -16.27
C ARG A 65 -7.69 10.11 -16.83
N MET A 66 -7.69 9.08 -16.02
CA MET A 66 -8.41 7.85 -16.34
C MET A 66 -9.91 8.01 -16.06
N ASP A 67 -10.73 7.25 -16.77
CA ASP A 67 -12.15 7.14 -16.46
C ASP A 67 -12.34 6.58 -15.03
N PRO A 68 -13.40 7.01 -14.33
CA PRO A 68 -13.70 6.47 -13.01
C PRO A 68 -13.96 4.96 -13.08
N HIS A 69 -13.33 4.21 -12.20
CA HIS A 69 -13.62 2.79 -12.01
C HIS A 69 -14.46 2.62 -10.75
N GLU A 70 -15.63 2.05 -10.90
CA GLU A 70 -16.58 1.83 -9.81
C GLU A 70 -16.78 0.34 -9.57
N LEU A 71 -16.61 -0.08 -8.32
CA LEU A 71 -16.82 -1.44 -7.86
C LEU A 71 -17.80 -1.44 -6.69
N PRO A 72 -18.78 -2.34 -6.64
CA PRO A 72 -19.62 -2.48 -5.45
C PRO A 72 -18.75 -2.91 -4.26
N MET A 73 -19.05 -2.37 -3.09
CA MET A 73 -18.40 -2.79 -1.84
C MET A 73 -18.98 -4.12 -1.37
N GLU A 74 -18.76 -5.16 -2.18
CA GLU A 74 -19.16 -6.53 -1.94
C GLU A 74 -17.95 -7.44 -1.99
N PRO A 75 -17.79 -8.40 -1.03
CA PRO A 75 -16.57 -9.22 -0.93
C PRO A 75 -16.23 -9.96 -2.22
N ASP A 76 -17.24 -10.57 -2.87
CA ASP A 76 -17.03 -11.38 -4.07
C ASP A 76 -16.60 -10.53 -5.27
N ALA A 77 -17.20 -9.34 -5.44
CA ALA A 77 -16.86 -8.43 -6.52
C ALA A 77 -15.43 -7.87 -6.35
N LEU A 78 -15.09 -7.43 -5.14
CA LEU A 78 -13.75 -6.91 -4.82
C LEU A 78 -12.67 -8.00 -4.97
N LEU A 79 -12.97 -9.23 -4.52
CA LEU A 79 -12.02 -10.35 -4.64
C LEU A 79 -11.83 -10.77 -6.09
N ALA A 80 -12.88 -10.77 -6.92
CA ALA A 80 -12.79 -11.06 -8.34
C ALA A 80 -11.89 -10.05 -9.05
N GLU A 81 -12.14 -8.75 -8.90
CA GLU A 81 -11.30 -7.67 -9.44
C GLU A 81 -9.85 -7.77 -8.96
N ALA A 82 -9.63 -8.04 -7.67
CA ALA A 82 -8.28 -8.18 -7.12
C ALA A 82 -7.51 -9.32 -7.79
N LYS A 83 -8.17 -10.43 -8.13
CA LYS A 83 -7.54 -11.60 -8.76
C LYS A 83 -7.30 -11.45 -10.26
N GLU A 84 -8.04 -10.61 -10.96
CA GLU A 84 -7.83 -10.39 -12.39
C GLU A 84 -6.44 -9.83 -12.71
N GLY A 85 -5.88 -9.05 -11.81
CA GLY A 85 -4.62 -8.34 -12.04
C GLY A 85 -4.83 -7.16 -13.00
N GLY A 86 -4.27 -6.03 -12.70
CA GLY A 86 -4.44 -4.80 -13.46
C GLY A 86 -4.29 -3.60 -12.55
N PHE A 87 -4.54 -2.43 -13.06
CA PHE A 87 -4.30 -1.20 -12.30
C PHE A 87 -5.20 -1.11 -11.05
N PHE A 88 -6.49 -1.46 -11.17
CA PHE A 88 -7.46 -1.33 -10.08
C PHE A 88 -7.47 -2.54 -9.13
N SER A 89 -6.81 -3.65 -9.47
CA SER A 89 -6.73 -4.83 -8.63
C SER A 89 -6.13 -4.55 -7.25
N TYR A 90 -5.16 -3.65 -7.17
CA TYR A 90 -4.54 -3.24 -5.91
C TYR A 90 -5.54 -2.52 -4.99
N ALA A 91 -6.34 -1.63 -5.56
CA ALA A 91 -7.39 -0.93 -4.82
C ALA A 91 -8.47 -1.89 -4.31
N ALA A 92 -8.92 -2.80 -5.17
CA ALA A 92 -9.90 -3.83 -4.84
C ALA A 92 -9.37 -4.79 -3.75
N GLY A 93 -8.10 -5.20 -3.84
CA GLY A 93 -7.47 -6.09 -2.85
C GLY A 93 -7.42 -5.47 -1.46
N VAL A 94 -7.04 -4.18 -1.34
CA VAL A 94 -7.06 -3.49 -0.06
C VAL A 94 -8.47 -3.30 0.46
N ALA A 95 -9.42 -2.89 -0.40
CA ALA A 95 -10.82 -2.71 -0.01
C ALA A 95 -11.43 -4.03 0.49
N TYR A 96 -11.17 -5.15 -0.21
CA TYR A 96 -11.56 -6.50 0.22
C TYR A 96 -11.05 -6.82 1.63
N GLN A 97 -9.75 -6.63 1.87
CA GLN A 97 -9.14 -6.93 3.16
C GLN A 97 -9.70 -6.03 4.27
N VAL A 98 -9.87 -4.74 4.02
CA VAL A 98 -10.40 -3.83 5.02
C VAL A 98 -11.86 -4.13 5.34
N MET A 99 -12.73 -4.32 4.33
CA MET A 99 -14.15 -4.56 4.58
C MET A 99 -14.45 -5.90 5.25
N THR A 100 -13.60 -6.90 5.07
CA THR A 100 -13.77 -8.21 5.71
C THR A 100 -13.37 -8.20 7.19
N HIS A 101 -12.65 -7.18 7.63
CA HIS A 101 -12.17 -7.07 9.02
C HIS A 101 -12.74 -5.87 9.79
N TYR A 102 -13.23 -4.86 9.08
CA TYR A 102 -13.78 -3.63 9.67
C TYR A 102 -15.17 -3.33 9.13
N ARG A 103 -15.97 -2.67 9.95
CA ARG A 103 -17.28 -2.16 9.52
C ARG A 103 -17.10 -0.86 8.74
N VAL A 104 -16.91 -0.98 7.44
CA VAL A 104 -16.79 0.14 6.51
C VAL A 104 -17.86 0.06 5.42
N ARG A 105 -18.11 1.18 4.75
CA ARG A 105 -18.89 1.28 3.53
C ARG A 105 -17.96 1.59 2.35
N GLY A 106 -18.52 2.17 1.30
CA GLY A 106 -17.77 2.57 0.13
C GLY A 106 -16.83 3.75 0.37
N LEU A 107 -15.97 3.97 -0.58
CA LEU A 107 -14.95 5.02 -0.55
C LEU A 107 -14.83 5.65 -1.93
N GLU A 108 -14.83 6.98 -2.01
CA GLU A 108 -14.46 7.70 -3.21
C GLU A 108 -13.03 8.20 -3.07
N ILE A 109 -12.21 7.91 -4.07
CA ILE A 109 -10.82 8.34 -4.15
C ILE A 109 -10.60 9.04 -5.48
N ASP A 110 -10.29 10.30 -5.43
CA ASP A 110 -9.83 11.09 -6.56
C ASP A 110 -8.32 11.30 -6.45
N ASN A 111 -7.53 10.43 -7.06
CA ASN A 111 -6.09 10.66 -7.23
C ASN A 111 -5.91 11.71 -8.33
N TYR A 112 -5.93 12.99 -7.92
CA TYR A 112 -5.93 14.14 -8.83
C TYR A 112 -4.55 14.48 -9.40
N ALA A 113 -3.46 13.97 -8.81
CA ALA A 113 -2.11 14.15 -9.32
C ALA A 113 -1.20 12.98 -8.93
N THR A 114 -0.32 12.62 -9.86
CA THR A 114 0.72 11.60 -9.68
C THR A 114 2.00 12.13 -10.30
N ASP A 115 3.04 12.30 -9.48
CA ASP A 115 4.39 12.62 -9.94
C ASP A 115 5.38 11.48 -9.66
N LEU A 116 4.85 10.32 -9.27
CA LEU A 116 5.61 9.10 -9.03
C LEU A 116 5.75 8.30 -10.33
N PRO A 117 6.97 8.08 -10.85
CA PRO A 117 7.20 7.29 -12.04
C PRO A 117 6.72 5.85 -11.90
N ILE A 118 5.83 5.42 -12.81
CA ILE A 118 5.25 4.08 -12.81
C ILE A 118 6.27 3.07 -13.35
N ARG A 119 6.38 1.90 -12.70
CA ARG A 119 7.24 0.77 -13.10
C ARG A 119 8.75 1.09 -13.14
N LYS A 120 9.21 2.07 -12.37
CA LYS A 120 10.63 2.44 -12.28
C LYS A 120 11.26 2.10 -10.92
N GLY A 121 10.76 1.07 -10.23
CA GLY A 121 11.33 0.60 -8.96
C GLY A 121 10.99 1.47 -7.75
N LEU A 122 10.06 2.43 -7.87
CA LEU A 122 9.62 3.32 -6.78
C LEU A 122 8.34 2.82 -6.07
N SER A 123 7.97 1.55 -6.29
CA SER A 123 6.85 0.87 -5.62
C SER A 123 5.51 1.60 -5.75
N SER A 124 5.14 1.95 -6.98
CA SER A 124 3.86 2.61 -7.25
C SER A 124 2.64 1.77 -6.83
N SER A 125 2.68 0.45 -6.97
CA SER A 125 1.62 -0.46 -6.49
C SER A 125 1.44 -0.36 -4.98
N ALA A 126 2.54 -0.44 -4.21
CA ALA A 126 2.50 -0.31 -2.77
C ALA A 126 2.00 1.08 -2.33
N ALA A 127 2.37 2.15 -3.06
CA ALA A 127 1.86 3.49 -2.78
C ALA A 127 0.33 3.58 -2.98
N VAL A 128 -0.23 2.93 -4.02
CA VAL A 128 -1.69 2.80 -4.20
C VAL A 128 -2.30 2.03 -3.04
N CYS A 129 -1.74 0.88 -2.66
CA CYS A 129 -2.23 0.08 -1.55
C CYS A 129 -2.23 0.86 -0.22
N VAL A 130 -1.15 1.60 0.06
CA VAL A 130 -1.05 2.44 1.26
C VAL A 130 -2.04 3.60 1.21
N LEU A 131 -2.26 4.22 0.03
CA LEU A 131 -3.26 5.26 -0.15
C LEU A 131 -4.65 4.75 0.22
N LEU A 132 -5.03 3.57 -0.24
CA LEU A 132 -6.32 2.94 0.08
C LEU A 132 -6.45 2.63 1.57
N ALA A 133 -5.46 1.96 2.17
CA ALA A 133 -5.48 1.63 3.59
C ALA A 133 -5.58 2.89 4.46
N ARG A 134 -4.81 3.93 4.12
CA ARG A 134 -4.86 5.25 4.78
C ARG A 134 -6.20 5.96 4.58
N ALA A 135 -6.77 5.91 3.38
CA ALA A 135 -8.06 6.50 3.09
C ALA A 135 -9.17 5.87 3.94
N PHE A 136 -9.26 4.54 3.98
CA PHE A 136 -10.19 3.84 4.88
C PHE A 136 -9.95 4.20 6.34
N ASN A 137 -8.69 4.19 6.79
CA ASN A 137 -8.34 4.54 8.15
C ASN A 137 -8.83 5.95 8.53
N ARG A 138 -8.64 6.93 7.65
CA ARG A 138 -9.01 8.33 7.91
C ARG A 138 -10.49 8.60 7.78
N VAL A 139 -11.14 8.04 6.76
CA VAL A 139 -12.57 8.27 6.49
C VAL A 139 -13.45 7.60 7.55
N TYR A 140 -13.07 6.41 8.00
CA TYR A 140 -13.85 5.61 8.95
C TYR A 140 -13.27 5.59 10.37
N ASP A 141 -12.22 6.38 10.64
CA ASP A 141 -11.57 6.49 11.95
C ASP A 141 -11.20 5.13 12.56
N LEU A 142 -10.57 4.27 11.76
CA LEU A 142 -10.28 2.88 12.13
C LEU A 142 -9.16 2.73 13.17
N LYS A 143 -8.53 3.85 13.57
CA LYS A 143 -7.45 3.89 14.58
C LYS A 143 -6.22 3.04 14.21
N MET A 144 -5.99 2.79 12.93
CA MET A 144 -4.78 2.11 12.49
C MET A 144 -3.55 2.97 12.77
N THR A 145 -2.50 2.33 13.27
CA THR A 145 -1.15 2.91 13.29
C THR A 145 -0.56 2.94 11.87
N ARG A 146 0.56 3.65 11.66
CA ARG A 146 1.30 3.60 10.38
C ARG A 146 1.66 2.17 9.98
N ARG A 147 2.07 1.35 10.96
CA ARG A 147 2.31 -0.07 10.75
C ARG A 147 1.05 -0.82 10.36
N GLY A 148 -0.09 -0.47 10.93
CA GLY A 148 -1.39 -1.03 10.55
C GLY A 148 -1.77 -0.69 9.10
N GLU A 149 -1.59 0.57 8.68
CA GLU A 149 -1.78 0.97 7.27
C GLU A 149 -0.86 0.17 6.33
N MET A 150 0.42 0.01 6.70
CA MET A 150 1.38 -0.80 5.96
C MET A 150 0.96 -2.27 5.84
N GLU A 151 0.52 -2.88 6.94
CA GLU A 151 0.11 -4.29 6.96
C GLU A 151 -1.16 -4.54 6.14
N TRP A 152 -2.17 -3.65 6.22
CA TRP A 152 -3.37 -3.77 5.40
C TRP A 152 -3.09 -3.51 3.92
N ALA A 153 -2.17 -2.61 3.60
CA ALA A 153 -1.69 -2.41 2.24
C ALA A 153 -1.00 -3.67 1.70
N TYR A 154 -0.12 -4.31 2.47
CA TYR A 154 0.53 -5.57 2.10
C TYR A 154 -0.49 -6.70 1.89
N ARG A 155 -1.42 -6.90 2.82
CA ARG A 155 -2.47 -7.92 2.70
C ARG A 155 -3.33 -7.70 1.45
N GLY A 156 -3.65 -6.45 1.14
CA GLY A 156 -4.36 -6.09 -0.09
C GLY A 156 -3.55 -6.43 -1.34
N GLU A 157 -2.27 -6.09 -1.36
CA GLU A 157 -1.40 -6.35 -2.50
C GLU A 157 -1.21 -7.85 -2.77
N VAL A 158 -1.00 -8.67 -1.74
CA VAL A 158 -0.86 -10.14 -1.90
C VAL A 158 -2.19 -10.84 -2.19
N THR A 159 -3.31 -10.16 -2.12
CA THR A 159 -4.61 -10.68 -2.62
C THR A 159 -4.65 -10.68 -4.15
N THR A 160 -3.84 -9.85 -4.79
CA THR A 160 -3.66 -9.78 -6.25
C THR A 160 -2.64 -10.84 -6.72
N PRO A 161 -2.44 -11.03 -8.02
CA PRO A 161 -1.37 -11.88 -8.55
C PRO A 161 0.05 -11.38 -8.25
N SER A 162 0.21 -10.19 -7.63
CA SER A 162 1.50 -9.63 -7.26
C SER A 162 2.20 -10.49 -6.19
N ARG A 163 3.51 -10.67 -6.38
CA ARG A 163 4.38 -11.34 -5.41
C ARG A 163 5.34 -10.32 -4.82
N CYS A 164 4.83 -9.51 -3.91
CA CYS A 164 5.65 -8.52 -3.20
C CYS A 164 6.13 -9.05 -1.85
N GLY A 165 7.23 -8.51 -1.38
CA GLY A 165 7.62 -8.59 0.02
C GLY A 165 6.91 -7.49 0.84
N ARG A 166 7.38 -7.26 2.07
CA ARG A 166 6.76 -6.29 2.99
C ARG A 166 7.50 -4.95 3.07
N MET A 167 8.58 -4.80 2.33
CA MET A 167 9.41 -3.59 2.34
C MET A 167 8.70 -2.41 1.68
N ASP A 168 8.02 -2.67 0.58
CA ASP A 168 7.47 -1.64 -0.32
C ASP A 168 6.42 -0.77 0.37
N GLN A 169 5.55 -1.39 1.18
CA GLN A 169 4.52 -0.68 1.93
C GLN A 169 5.09 0.19 3.06
N GLY A 170 6.39 0.12 3.31
CA GLY A 170 7.10 1.02 4.22
C GLY A 170 7.01 2.51 3.83
N CYS A 171 6.59 2.84 2.59
CA CYS A 171 6.22 4.20 2.19
C CYS A 171 5.10 4.80 3.08
N ALA A 172 4.38 3.98 3.85
CA ALA A 172 3.42 4.45 4.86
C ALA A 172 4.07 5.33 5.94
N TYR A 173 5.38 5.20 6.16
CA TYR A 173 6.12 6.01 7.13
C TYR A 173 6.49 7.40 6.62
N GLY A 174 6.21 7.71 5.36
CA GLY A 174 6.50 9.02 4.76
C GLY A 174 7.96 9.14 4.31
N ASN A 175 8.48 10.36 4.29
CA ASN A 175 9.80 10.66 3.72
C ASN A 175 10.98 10.30 4.64
N ARG A 176 10.72 9.95 5.91
CA ARG A 176 11.79 9.61 6.85
C ARG A 176 12.42 8.26 6.49
N PRO A 177 13.75 8.15 6.52
CA PRO A 177 14.40 6.85 6.39
C PRO A 177 14.01 5.94 7.57
N ILE A 178 13.72 4.69 7.24
CA ILE A 178 13.45 3.65 8.23
C ILE A 178 14.33 2.44 7.97
N MET A 179 14.73 1.77 9.05
CA MET A 179 15.29 0.44 9.01
C MET A 179 14.20 -0.57 9.35
N MET A 180 14.09 -1.62 8.58
CA MET A 180 13.17 -2.72 8.82
C MET A 180 13.98 -4.01 8.98
N ALA A 181 13.69 -4.77 10.04
CA ALA A 181 14.25 -6.10 10.25
C ALA A 181 13.13 -7.15 10.12
N PHE A 182 13.39 -8.16 9.28
CA PHE A 182 12.43 -9.23 8.96
C PHE A 182 12.91 -10.53 9.61
N ASP A 183 12.11 -11.06 10.52
CA ASP A 183 12.40 -12.27 11.28
C ASP A 183 11.19 -13.21 11.25
N GLY A 184 11.10 -14.01 10.21
CA GLY A 184 9.90 -14.81 9.94
C GLY A 184 8.70 -13.91 9.69
N ASP A 185 7.69 -14.00 10.52
CA ASP A 185 6.49 -13.15 10.43
C ASP A 185 6.64 -11.83 11.18
N ALA A 186 7.66 -11.71 12.03
CA ALA A 186 7.91 -10.50 12.80
C ALA A 186 8.65 -9.46 11.93
N ILE A 187 8.24 -8.20 12.08
CA ILE A 187 8.93 -7.06 11.49
C ILE A 187 9.21 -6.07 12.63
N ASP A 188 10.47 -5.69 12.80
CA ASP A 188 10.85 -4.55 13.62
C ASP A 188 11.13 -3.34 12.71
N ILE A 189 10.58 -2.18 13.06
CA ILE A 189 10.71 -0.96 12.26
C ILE A 189 11.24 0.16 13.13
N ARG A 190 12.32 0.78 12.71
CA ARG A 190 12.95 1.90 13.41
C ARG A 190 13.12 3.09 12.48
N GLU A 191 12.60 4.25 12.88
CA GLU A 191 12.88 5.50 12.20
C GLU A 191 14.36 5.87 12.44
N LEU A 192 15.05 6.24 11.38
CA LEU A 192 16.46 6.64 11.44
C LEU A 192 16.54 8.18 11.50
N ASN A 193 17.26 8.67 12.49
CA ASN A 193 17.62 10.08 12.54
C ASN A 193 18.88 10.28 11.70
N VAL A 194 18.69 10.75 10.48
CA VAL A 194 19.79 11.13 9.59
C VAL A 194 19.92 12.63 9.64
N PRO A 195 21.13 13.17 9.84
CA PRO A 195 21.37 14.62 9.88
C PRO A 195 21.08 15.31 8.54
#